data_2faf35a24701cf11072194d33b176776
#
_entry.id   2faf35a24701cf11072194d33b176776
#
_cell.length_a   1.000
_cell.length_b   1.000
_cell.length_c   1.000
_cell.angle_alpha   90.00
_cell.angle_beta   90.00
_cell.angle_gamma   90.00
#
_symmetry.space_group_name_H-M   'P 1'
#
loop_
_entity.id
_entity.type
_entity.pdbx_description
1 polymer ?
#
loop_
_entity_poly.entity_id
_entity_poly.type
_entity_poly.pdbx_seq_one_letter_code
_entity_poly.pdbx_strand_id
1 'polypeptide(L)'
;MRRSKTISIAEAMQDYIKEMKIGPKLKEVSILTSWEAMVGKAISSRTSKVYIKDGILYVNLNSSIVRNELMMIREALREKLNNQVGEEIIKEIVLK
;
A
#
# COMPACT_ATOMS: atom_id res chain seq x y z
N MET A 1 -22.71 9.34 22.87
CA MET A 1 -22.44 9.53 22.24
C MET A 1 -22.23 9.13 21.21
N ARG A 2 -22.23 9.19 20.54
CA ARG A 2 -22.13 8.90 19.54
C ARG A 2 -20.97 8.62 18.97
N ARG A 3 -20.25 8.05 19.39
CA ARG A 3 -19.15 7.76 18.93
C ARG A 3 -19.14 6.94 17.76
N SER A 4 -20.01 6.03 17.61
CA SER A 4 -20.09 5.19 16.44
C SER A 4 -20.20 6.01 15.16
N LYS A 5 -20.67 7.23 15.30
CA LYS A 5 -20.76 8.09 14.14
C LYS A 5 -19.43 8.63 13.69
N THR A 6 -18.44 8.52 14.55
CA THR A 6 -17.13 9.05 14.21
C THR A 6 -16.15 7.99 13.82
N ILE A 7 -16.59 6.73 13.76
CA ILE A 7 -15.72 5.66 13.32
C ILE A 7 -15.43 5.82 11.84
N SER A 8 -14.17 5.88 11.49
CA SER A 8 -13.78 6.02 10.09
C SER A 8 -13.94 4.69 9.36
N ILE A 9 -13.99 4.76 8.05
CA ILE A 9 -14.05 3.55 7.24
C ILE A 9 -12.83 2.68 7.51
N ALA A 10 -11.67 3.32 7.72
CA ALA A 10 -10.46 2.58 7.99
C ALA A 10 -10.56 1.79 9.29
N GLU A 11 -11.16 2.41 10.32
CA GLU A 11 -11.34 1.71 11.59
C GLU A 11 -12.31 0.55 11.46
N ALA A 12 -13.40 0.76 10.73
CA ALA A 12 -14.36 -0.30 10.51
C ALA A 12 -13.73 -1.46 9.76
N MET A 13 -12.88 -1.16 8.79
CA MET A 13 -12.17 -2.19 8.05
C MET A 13 -11.23 -2.98 8.94
N GLN A 14 -10.55 -2.30 9.86
CA GLN A 14 -9.65 -2.98 10.77
C GLN A 14 -10.38 -3.98 11.64
N ASP A 15 -11.53 -3.59 12.16
CA ASP A 15 -12.33 -4.48 12.99
C ASP A 15 -12.81 -5.68 12.19
N TYR A 16 -13.25 -5.44 10.97
CA TYR A 16 -13.71 -6.51 10.10
C TYR A 16 -12.59 -7.50 9.80
N ILE A 17 -11.40 -6.98 9.53
CA ILE A 17 -10.24 -7.81 9.24
C ILE A 17 -9.92 -8.73 10.41
N LYS A 18 -9.95 -8.19 11.61
CA LYS A 18 -9.67 -8.99 12.79
C LYS A 18 -10.64 -10.14 12.95
N GLU A 19 -11.91 -9.85 12.78
CA GLU A 19 -12.94 -10.87 13.01
C GLU A 19 -12.91 -11.95 11.97
N MET A 20 -12.67 -11.58 10.73
CA MET A 20 -12.69 -12.55 9.64
C MET A 20 -11.40 -13.32 9.50
N LYS A 21 -10.35 -12.87 10.18
CA LYS A 21 -9.04 -13.53 10.11
C LYS A 21 -8.49 -13.61 8.70
N ILE A 22 -8.79 -12.60 7.90
CA ILE A 22 -8.25 -12.50 6.55
C ILE A 22 -7.44 -11.23 6.42
N GLY A 23 -6.85 -10.80 7.55
CA GLY A 23 -6.15 -9.55 7.65
C GLY A 23 -5.06 -9.32 6.63
N PRO A 24 -4.13 -10.25 6.44
CA PRO A 24 -3.02 -9.99 5.49
C PRO A 24 -3.52 -9.69 4.09
N LYS A 25 -4.54 -10.43 3.63
CA LYS A 25 -5.06 -10.21 2.30
C LYS A 25 -5.73 -8.85 2.17
N LEU A 26 -6.52 -8.48 3.16
CA LEU A 26 -7.18 -7.18 3.13
C LEU A 26 -6.20 -6.04 3.30
N LYS A 27 -5.11 -6.26 4.05
CA LYS A 27 -4.08 -5.25 4.18
C LYS A 27 -3.34 -5.05 2.87
N GLU A 28 -3.14 -6.12 2.11
CA GLU A 28 -2.56 -5.99 0.78
C GLU A 28 -3.47 -5.16 -0.12
N VAL A 29 -4.76 -5.41 -0.08
CA VAL A 29 -5.71 -4.64 -0.88
C VAL A 29 -5.68 -3.17 -0.45
N SER A 30 -5.60 -2.92 0.85
CA SER A 30 -5.53 -1.56 1.35
C SER A 30 -4.30 -0.84 0.80
N ILE A 31 -3.15 -1.51 0.76
CA ILE A 31 -1.94 -0.91 0.21
C ILE A 31 -2.14 -0.58 -1.26
N LEU A 32 -2.71 -1.51 -2.01
CA LEU A 32 -2.90 -1.30 -3.45
C LEU A 32 -3.86 -0.16 -3.74
N THR A 33 -4.95 -0.07 -2.97
CA THR A 33 -5.94 0.97 -3.21
C THR A 33 -5.47 2.34 -2.77
N SER A 34 -4.49 2.40 -1.87
CA SER A 34 -3.97 3.68 -1.40
C SER A 34 -2.68 4.07 -2.10
N TRP A 35 -2.28 3.35 -3.13
CA TRP A 35 -1.01 3.61 -3.82
C TRP A 35 -0.88 5.06 -4.26
N GLU A 36 -1.93 5.60 -4.90
CA GLU A 36 -1.86 6.97 -5.38
C GLU A 36 -1.72 7.96 -4.24
N ALA A 37 -2.43 7.73 -3.14
CA ALA A 37 -2.34 8.62 -1.99
C ALA A 37 -0.94 8.59 -1.38
N MET A 38 -0.28 7.44 -1.45
CA MET A 38 1.04 7.29 -0.83
C MET A 38 2.15 7.88 -1.67
N VAL A 39 2.09 7.72 -2.98
CA VAL A 39 3.20 8.14 -3.84
C VAL A 39 2.91 9.43 -4.60
N GLY A 40 1.65 9.84 -4.66
CA GLY A 40 1.27 11.06 -5.37
C GLY A 40 0.86 10.77 -6.79
N LYS A 41 0.14 11.73 -7.36
CA LYS A 41 -0.43 11.56 -8.68
C LYS A 41 0.64 11.48 -9.78
N ALA A 42 1.74 12.19 -9.60
CA ALA A 42 2.81 12.18 -10.60
C ALA A 42 3.36 10.78 -10.79
N ILE A 43 3.58 10.06 -9.71
CA ILE A 43 4.11 8.70 -9.78
C ILE A 43 3.00 7.73 -10.15
N SER A 44 1.82 7.93 -9.60
CA SER A 44 0.69 7.03 -9.88
C SER A 44 0.34 7.06 -11.36
N SER A 45 0.39 8.22 -11.99
CA SER A 45 0.06 8.33 -13.41
C SER A 45 1.08 7.62 -14.30
N ARG A 46 2.28 7.35 -13.79
CA ARG A 46 3.30 6.62 -14.53
C ARG A 46 3.34 5.14 -14.14
N THR A 47 2.46 4.73 -13.25
CA THR A 47 2.36 3.34 -12.83
C THR A 47 1.36 2.63 -13.72
N SER A 48 1.84 1.67 -14.52
CA SER A 48 0.96 0.92 -15.39
C SER A 48 0.31 -0.25 -14.67
N LYS A 49 0.97 -0.77 -13.63
CA LYS A 49 0.42 -1.88 -12.86
C LYS A 49 1.10 -1.96 -11.51
N VAL A 50 0.34 -2.28 -10.49
CA VAL A 50 0.90 -2.51 -9.16
C VAL A 50 0.15 -3.70 -8.55
N TYR A 51 0.90 -4.65 -7.99
CA TYR A 51 0.31 -5.83 -7.38
C TYR A 51 1.27 -6.41 -6.35
N ILE A 52 0.73 -7.24 -5.47
CA ILE A 52 1.50 -7.88 -4.40
C ILE A 52 1.41 -9.39 -4.58
N LYS A 53 2.56 -10.05 -4.47
CA LYS A 53 2.60 -11.50 -4.51
C LYS A 53 3.68 -11.99 -3.57
N ASP A 54 3.32 -12.87 -2.63
CA ASP A 54 4.26 -13.47 -1.68
C ASP A 54 5.04 -12.42 -0.90
N GLY A 55 4.37 -11.33 -0.52
CA GLY A 55 5.01 -10.29 0.27
C GLY A 55 5.85 -9.34 -0.55
N ILE A 56 5.86 -9.46 -1.85
CA ILE A 56 6.64 -8.59 -2.72
C ILE A 56 5.68 -7.68 -3.50
N LEU A 57 5.94 -6.38 -3.41
CA LEU A 57 5.16 -5.40 -4.15
C LEU A 57 5.83 -5.17 -5.50
N TYR A 58 5.10 -5.49 -6.56
CA TYR A 58 5.60 -5.30 -7.92
C TYR A 58 4.97 -4.04 -8.50
N VAL A 59 5.80 -3.13 -8.96
CA VAL A 59 5.35 -1.86 -9.53
C VAL A 59 5.90 -1.75 -10.95
N ASN A 60 5.01 -1.76 -11.91
CA ASN A 60 5.40 -1.60 -13.32
C ASN A 60 5.23 -0.15 -13.69
N LEU A 61 6.31 0.47 -14.14
CA LEU A 61 6.33 1.88 -14.45
C LEU A 61 6.61 2.09 -15.94
N ASN A 62 6.00 3.13 -16.50
CA ASN A 62 6.24 3.45 -17.89
C ASN A 62 7.17 4.65 -18.05
N SER A 63 7.98 4.93 -17.03
CA SER A 63 8.94 6.02 -17.05
C SER A 63 10.20 5.58 -16.33
N SER A 64 11.33 5.61 -17.04
CA SER A 64 12.60 5.23 -16.44
C SER A 64 13.05 6.27 -15.40
N ILE A 65 12.68 7.51 -15.60
CA ILE A 65 13.01 8.57 -14.64
C ILE A 65 12.31 8.31 -13.32
N VAL A 66 11.02 8.01 -13.38
CA VAL A 66 10.24 7.72 -12.16
C VAL A 66 10.77 6.45 -11.50
N ARG A 67 11.11 5.44 -12.31
CA ARG A 67 11.65 4.21 -11.74
C ARG A 67 12.93 4.47 -10.97
N ASN A 68 13.81 5.28 -11.54
CA ASN A 68 15.07 5.59 -10.86
C ASN A 68 14.83 6.37 -9.57
N GLU A 69 13.88 7.28 -9.57
CA GLU A 69 13.55 8.02 -8.36
C GLU A 69 13.02 7.11 -7.28
N LEU A 70 12.15 6.18 -7.64
CA LEU A 70 11.60 5.25 -6.66
C LEU A 70 12.67 4.30 -6.15
N MET A 71 13.63 3.93 -7.01
CA MET A 71 14.71 3.06 -6.56
C MET A 71 15.49 3.69 -5.42
N MET A 72 15.66 4.99 -5.46
CA MET A 72 16.44 5.70 -4.44
C MET A 72 15.72 5.72 -3.10
N ILE A 73 14.39 5.66 -3.11
CA ILE A 73 13.60 5.72 -1.87
C ILE A 73 12.86 4.41 -1.61
N ARG A 74 13.29 3.35 -2.27
CA ARG A 74 12.55 2.08 -2.23
C ARG A 74 12.34 1.57 -0.80
N GLU A 75 13.39 1.59 0.00
CA GLU A 75 13.28 1.07 1.35
C GLU A 75 12.40 1.96 2.23
N ALA A 76 12.54 3.27 2.09
CA ALA A 76 11.70 4.19 2.85
C ALA A 76 10.23 4.03 2.45
N LEU A 77 9.99 3.80 1.17
CA LEU A 77 8.63 3.60 0.68
C LEU A 77 8.05 2.30 1.25
N ARG A 78 8.85 1.24 1.30
CA ARG A 78 8.41 -0.02 1.88
C ARG A 78 7.98 0.17 3.33
N GLU A 79 8.80 0.88 4.10
CA GLU A 79 8.48 1.11 5.49
C GLU A 79 7.22 1.94 5.64
N LYS A 80 7.06 2.94 4.78
CA LYS A 80 5.89 3.80 4.86
C LYS A 80 4.61 3.02 4.58
N LEU A 81 4.65 2.15 3.58
CA LEU A 81 3.49 1.33 3.24
C LEU A 81 3.14 0.37 4.36
N ASN A 82 4.15 -0.26 4.95
CA ASN A 82 3.91 -1.18 6.07
C ASN A 82 3.37 -0.44 7.29
N ASN A 83 3.88 0.75 7.55
CA ASN A 83 3.41 1.53 8.68
C ASN A 83 1.95 1.92 8.52
N GLN A 84 1.51 2.12 7.29
CA GLN A 84 0.12 2.50 7.04
C GLN A 84 -0.84 1.42 7.50
N VAL A 85 -0.47 0.15 7.34
CA VAL A 85 -1.34 -0.95 7.76
C VAL A 85 -0.93 -1.51 9.12
N GLY A 86 0.12 -0.98 9.72
CA GLY A 86 0.53 -1.38 11.06
C GLY A 86 1.16 -2.75 11.14
N GLU A 87 1.63 -3.27 10.02
CA GLU A 87 2.19 -4.61 9.99
C GLU A 87 3.14 -4.74 8.82
N GLU A 88 4.16 -5.56 8.95
CA GLU A 88 5.11 -5.74 7.86
C GLU A 88 4.54 -6.70 6.81
N ILE A 89 3.74 -6.17 5.92
CA ILE A 89 3.12 -6.94 4.84
C ILE A 89 4.06 -7.01 3.64
N ILE A 90 4.74 -5.90 3.34
CA ILE A 90 5.64 -5.81 2.19
C ILE A 90 7.05 -6.09 2.64
N LYS A 91 7.64 -7.15 2.10
CA LYS A 91 9.03 -7.51 2.43
C LYS A 91 10.01 -6.90 1.45
N GLU A 92 9.54 -6.66 0.23
CA GLU A 92 10.42 -6.14 -0.80
C GLU A 92 9.58 -5.43 -1.85
N ILE A 93 10.18 -4.44 -2.52
CA ILE A 93 9.54 -3.76 -3.63
C ILE A 93 10.39 -4.00 -4.87
N VAL A 94 9.73 -4.47 -5.93
CA VAL A 94 10.38 -4.70 -7.22
C VAL A 94 9.84 -3.68 -8.21
N LEU A 95 10.72 -2.89 -8.80
CA LEU A 95 10.36 -1.85 -9.76
C LEU A 95 10.74 -2.31 -11.15
N LYS A 96 9.77 -2.28 -12.08
CA LYS A 96 10.00 -2.73 -13.45
C LYS A 96 9.71 -1.66 -14.46
#